data_3b45216ce337afd4de5cc38bce1c0b66
#
_entry.id   3b45216ce337afd4de5cc38bce1c0b66
#
_cell.length_a   1.000
_cell.length_b   1.000
_cell.length_c   1.000
_cell.angle_alpha   90.00
_cell.angle_beta   90.00
_cell.angle_gamma   90.00
#
_symmetry.space_group_name_H-M   'P 1'
#
loop_
_entity.id
_entity.type
_entity.pdbx_description
1 polymer ?
#
loop_
_entity_poly.entity_id
_entity_poly.type
_entity_poly.pdbx_seq_one_letter_code
_entity_poly.pdbx_strand_id
1 'polypeptide(L)'
;MSDLTKTIKLRIHVTPEQEVLFRQMTEQYRQACNFVSQYIFDNQFDLTYQSLNKKLYSSLRGLFGLKSQLAQSSIKTTIARYKTVKQQLFQNPYRYKDENGNWQRITKTLEWLWKPVFFSRPQADLVRNRDYSFVDSGQVLSINTLGKRTKC
;
A
#
# COMPACT_ATOMS: atom_id res chain seq x y z
N MET A 1 20.39 16.37 -11.42
CA MET A 1 20.88 15.66 -10.22
C MET A 1 19.90 14.60 -9.81
N SER A 2 20.34 13.40 -9.60
CA SER A 2 19.52 12.34 -9.05
C SER A 2 19.44 12.50 -7.53
N ASP A 3 18.23 12.43 -6.98
CA ASP A 3 18.02 12.46 -5.53
C ASP A 3 18.51 11.15 -4.89
N LEU A 4 19.25 11.26 -3.81
CA LEU A 4 19.70 10.11 -3.03
C LEU A 4 18.65 9.77 -1.97
N THR A 5 18.05 8.59 -2.10
CA THR A 5 17.11 8.08 -1.11
C THR A 5 17.79 7.07 -0.20
N LYS A 6 17.74 7.32 1.11
CA LYS A 6 18.25 6.38 2.12
C LYS A 6 17.11 5.87 2.99
N THR A 7 17.12 4.57 3.25
CA THR A 7 16.20 3.95 4.21
C THR A 7 16.88 3.82 5.56
N ILE A 8 16.22 4.34 6.59
CA ILE A 8 16.68 4.24 7.98
C ILE A 8 15.67 3.43 8.76
N LYS A 9 16.13 2.47 9.55
CA LYS A 9 15.29 1.70 10.46
C LYS A 9 15.43 2.25 11.86
N LEU A 10 14.30 2.59 12.46
CA LEU A 10 14.24 3.07 13.85
C LEU A 10 13.39 2.11 14.68
N ARG A 11 13.82 1.90 15.92
CA ARG A 11 13.03 1.21 16.90
C ARG A 11 12.29 2.23 17.76
N ILE A 12 10.99 2.05 17.89
CA ILE A 12 10.12 2.92 18.68
C ILE A 12 9.83 2.22 20.01
N HIS A 13 9.99 2.92 21.11
CA HIS A 13 9.62 2.43 22.44
C HIS A 13 8.19 2.87 22.73
N VAL A 14 7.30 1.92 22.95
CA VAL A 14 5.87 2.17 23.14
C VAL A 14 5.38 1.52 24.43
N THR A 15 4.36 2.14 25.02
CA THR A 15 3.64 1.53 26.15
C THR A 15 2.70 0.43 25.64
N PRO A 16 2.22 -0.49 26.49
CA PRO A 16 1.24 -1.50 26.06
C PRO A 16 -0.03 -0.90 25.45
N GLU A 17 -0.50 0.23 25.95
CA GLU A 17 -1.68 0.94 25.42
C GLU A 17 -1.40 1.50 24.01
N GLN A 18 -0.23 2.08 23.80
CA GLN A 18 0.21 2.58 22.49
C GLN A 18 0.37 1.43 21.48
N GLU A 19 0.89 0.30 21.93
CA GLU A 19 1.03 -0.89 21.07
C GLU A 19 -0.32 -1.35 20.53
N VAL A 20 -1.36 -1.38 21.37
CA VAL A 20 -2.73 -1.72 20.95
C VAL A 20 -3.22 -0.75 19.88
N LEU A 21 -3.02 0.55 20.06
CA LEU A 21 -3.41 1.57 19.07
C LEU A 21 -2.70 1.38 17.73
N PHE A 22 -1.42 1.10 17.75
CA PHE A 22 -0.65 0.88 16.52
C PHE A 22 -1.03 -0.43 15.82
N ARG A 23 -1.30 -1.49 16.58
CA ARG A 23 -1.78 -2.76 16.01
C ARG A 23 -3.14 -2.60 15.36
N GLN A 24 -4.06 -1.87 15.96
CA GLN A 24 -5.37 -1.57 15.38
C GLN A 24 -5.21 -0.77 14.08
N MET A 25 -4.40 0.27 14.08
CA MET A 25 -4.17 1.11 12.91
C MET A 25 -3.56 0.31 11.76
N THR A 26 -2.50 -0.44 12.02
CA THR A 26 -1.80 -1.20 10.97
C THR A 26 -2.65 -2.34 10.43
N GLU A 27 -3.47 -2.97 11.26
CA GLU A 27 -4.39 -4.02 10.80
C GLU A 27 -5.53 -3.45 9.95
N GLN A 28 -6.13 -2.33 10.36
CA GLN A 28 -7.17 -1.67 9.55
C GLN A 28 -6.59 -1.16 8.23
N TYR A 29 -5.36 -0.66 8.24
CA TYR A 29 -4.68 -0.25 7.02
C TYR A 29 -4.45 -1.43 6.07
N ARG A 30 -4.01 -2.58 6.59
CA ARG A 30 -3.86 -3.81 5.80
C ARG A 30 -5.18 -4.23 5.16
N GLN A 31 -6.26 -4.25 5.92
CA GLN A 31 -7.58 -4.59 5.41
C GLN A 31 -8.04 -3.59 4.33
N ALA A 32 -7.77 -2.31 4.53
CA ALA A 32 -8.07 -1.27 3.54
C ALA A 32 -7.29 -1.49 2.24
N CYS A 33 -6.01 -1.81 2.32
CA CYS A 33 -5.21 -2.13 1.13
C CYS A 33 -5.76 -3.35 0.39
N ASN A 34 -6.21 -4.39 1.11
CA ASN A 34 -6.84 -5.55 0.49
C ASN A 34 -8.20 -5.21 -0.14
N PHE A 35 -8.96 -4.31 0.46
CA PHE A 35 -10.19 -3.80 -0.12
C PHE A 35 -9.93 -3.06 -1.44
N VAL A 36 -8.95 -2.18 -1.48
CA VAL A 36 -8.53 -1.48 -2.70
C VAL A 36 -8.03 -2.48 -3.74
N SER A 37 -7.24 -3.47 -3.32
CA SER A 37 -6.71 -4.51 -4.19
C SER A 37 -7.81 -5.31 -4.87
N GLN A 38 -8.83 -5.71 -4.12
CA GLN A 38 -9.98 -6.44 -4.67
C GLN A 38 -10.73 -5.58 -5.69
N TYR A 39 -10.92 -4.30 -5.40
CA TYR A 39 -11.57 -3.38 -6.33
C TYR A 39 -10.79 -3.23 -7.64
N ILE A 40 -9.47 -3.08 -7.56
CA ILE A 40 -8.60 -2.99 -8.73
C ILE A 40 -8.71 -4.26 -9.59
N PHE A 41 -8.67 -5.42 -8.95
CA PHE A 41 -8.80 -6.72 -9.62
C PHE A 41 -10.15 -6.86 -10.33
N ASP A 42 -11.24 -6.43 -9.70
CA ASP A 42 -12.60 -6.56 -10.23
C ASP A 42 -12.94 -5.47 -11.27
N ASN A 43 -12.13 -4.42 -11.37
CA ASN A 43 -12.41 -3.27 -12.23
C ASN A 43 -11.28 -3.02 -13.24
N GLN A 44 -10.86 -4.06 -13.95
CA GLN A 44 -9.95 -4.00 -15.10
C GLN A 44 -8.58 -3.41 -14.78
N PHE A 45 -8.11 -3.59 -13.55
CA PHE A 45 -6.78 -3.12 -13.11
C PHE A 45 -6.56 -1.62 -13.33
N ASP A 46 -7.58 -0.82 -13.01
CA ASP A 46 -7.44 0.65 -12.98
C ASP A 46 -6.48 1.05 -11.87
N LEU A 47 -5.33 1.60 -12.24
CA LEU A 47 -4.29 2.07 -11.32
C LEU A 47 -4.24 3.60 -11.25
N THR A 48 -5.29 4.29 -11.67
CA THR A 48 -5.38 5.75 -11.62
C THR A 48 -5.82 6.20 -10.24
N TYR A 49 -4.94 6.92 -9.54
CA TYR A 49 -5.21 7.37 -8.17
C TYR A 49 -6.48 8.19 -8.06
N GLN A 50 -6.67 9.18 -8.95
CA GLN A 50 -7.83 10.06 -8.91
C GLN A 50 -9.15 9.29 -9.06
N SER A 51 -9.19 8.33 -9.96
CA SER A 51 -10.35 7.46 -10.17
C SER A 51 -10.64 6.62 -8.93
N LEU A 52 -9.63 5.96 -8.39
CA LEU A 52 -9.77 5.11 -7.20
C LEU A 52 -10.15 5.93 -5.97
N ASN A 53 -9.53 7.09 -5.78
CA ASN A 53 -9.84 7.97 -4.65
C ASN A 53 -11.30 8.44 -4.68
N LYS A 54 -11.77 8.86 -5.85
CA LYS A 54 -13.16 9.30 -6.03
C LYS A 54 -14.16 8.20 -5.67
N LYS A 55 -13.86 6.95 -6.01
CA LYS A 55 -14.76 5.81 -5.81
C LYS A 55 -14.66 5.19 -4.42
N LEU A 56 -13.48 5.18 -3.81
CA LEU A 56 -13.19 4.37 -2.62
C LEU A 56 -12.93 5.18 -1.35
N TYR A 57 -12.64 6.47 -1.43
CA TYR A 57 -12.25 7.29 -0.29
C TYR A 57 -13.25 7.21 0.88
N SER A 58 -14.54 7.43 0.60
CA SER A 58 -15.57 7.38 1.63
C SER A 58 -15.70 6.02 2.27
N SER A 59 -15.59 4.94 1.49
CA SER A 59 -15.64 3.57 1.99
C SER A 59 -14.42 3.25 2.86
N LEU A 60 -13.24 3.71 2.47
CA LEU A 60 -12.01 3.50 3.25
C LEU A 60 -12.08 4.19 4.60
N ARG A 61 -12.66 5.38 4.66
CA ARG A 61 -12.89 6.08 5.93
C ARG A 61 -13.98 5.42 6.76
N GLY A 62 -15.09 5.06 6.16
CA GLY A 62 -16.25 4.51 6.87
C GLY A 62 -16.06 3.08 7.35
N LEU A 63 -15.53 2.19 6.50
CA LEU A 63 -15.39 0.76 6.82
C LEU A 63 -14.19 0.48 7.72
N PHE A 64 -13.09 1.19 7.56
CA PHE A 64 -11.82 0.90 8.25
C PHE A 64 -11.43 1.96 9.28
N GLY A 65 -12.22 3.03 9.41
CA GLY A 65 -11.96 4.09 10.37
C GLY A 65 -10.68 4.89 10.09
N LEU A 66 -10.15 4.83 8.87
CA LEU A 66 -8.92 5.53 8.51
C LEU A 66 -9.13 7.04 8.46
N LYS A 67 -8.17 7.80 8.99
CA LYS A 67 -8.12 9.24 8.77
C LYS A 67 -7.78 9.56 7.31
N SER A 68 -8.07 10.77 6.86
CA SER A 68 -8.04 11.12 5.44
C SER A 68 -6.70 10.78 4.75
N GLN A 69 -5.58 11.11 5.39
CA GLN A 69 -4.26 10.84 4.79
C GLN A 69 -3.97 9.33 4.70
N LEU A 70 -4.34 8.56 5.72
CA LEU A 70 -4.17 7.10 5.70
C LEU A 70 -5.07 6.44 4.65
N ALA A 71 -6.29 6.93 4.48
CA ALA A 71 -7.18 6.45 3.41
C ALA A 71 -6.56 6.66 2.03
N GLN A 72 -6.00 7.84 1.78
CA GLN A 72 -5.29 8.15 0.53
C GLN A 72 -4.04 7.29 0.37
N SER A 73 -3.27 7.11 1.44
CA SER A 73 -2.06 6.29 1.42
C SER A 73 -2.34 4.83 1.11
N SER A 74 -3.45 4.27 1.60
CA SER A 74 -3.83 2.88 1.31
C SER A 74 -4.05 2.65 -0.19
N ILE A 75 -4.62 3.63 -0.88
CA ILE A 75 -4.78 3.58 -2.35
C ILE A 75 -3.40 3.61 -3.03
N LYS A 76 -2.54 4.55 -2.63
CA LYS A 76 -1.20 4.70 -3.22
C LYS A 76 -0.33 3.47 -2.98
N THR A 77 -0.36 2.90 -1.79
CA THR A 77 0.36 1.66 -1.45
C THR A 77 -0.07 0.50 -2.34
N THR A 78 -1.37 0.34 -2.54
CA THR A 78 -1.93 -0.74 -3.36
C THR A 78 -1.57 -0.56 -4.84
N ILE A 79 -1.68 0.66 -5.36
CA ILE A 79 -1.27 0.98 -6.74
C ILE A 79 0.21 0.63 -6.94
N ALA A 80 1.08 1.06 -6.02
CA ALA A 80 2.51 0.79 -6.10
C ALA A 80 2.81 -0.71 -6.12
N ARG A 81 2.08 -1.49 -5.34
CA ARG A 81 2.24 -2.96 -5.32
C ARG A 81 1.83 -3.60 -6.64
N TYR A 82 0.71 -3.19 -7.23
CA TYR A 82 0.31 -3.66 -8.56
C TYR A 82 1.31 -3.28 -9.65
N LYS A 83 1.88 -2.07 -9.59
CA LYS A 83 2.93 -1.67 -10.53
C LYS A 83 4.20 -2.52 -10.41
N THR A 84 4.58 -2.89 -9.20
CA THR A 84 5.70 -3.81 -8.96
C THR A 84 5.42 -5.19 -9.55
N VAL A 85 4.23 -5.74 -9.31
CA VAL A 85 3.82 -7.03 -9.88
C VAL A 85 3.81 -6.97 -11.42
N LYS A 86 3.32 -5.89 -11.99
CA LYS A 86 3.34 -5.68 -13.45
C LYS A 86 4.76 -5.73 -14.02
N GLN A 87 5.71 -5.05 -13.37
CA GLN A 87 7.11 -5.10 -13.79
C GLN A 87 7.68 -6.53 -13.70
N GLN A 88 7.40 -7.25 -12.63
CA GLN A 88 7.85 -8.63 -12.45
C GLN A 88 7.29 -9.55 -13.55
N LEU A 89 6.05 -9.37 -13.95
CA LEU A 89 5.43 -10.14 -15.04
C LEU A 89 6.12 -9.89 -16.38
N PHE A 90 6.54 -8.66 -16.63
CA PHE A 90 7.25 -8.32 -17.88
C PHE A 90 8.66 -8.89 -17.96
N GLN A 91 9.30 -9.10 -16.81
CA GLN A 91 10.65 -9.67 -16.79
C GLN A 91 10.71 -11.12 -17.29
N ASN A 92 9.64 -11.87 -17.08
CA ASN A 92 9.56 -13.30 -17.41
C ASN A 92 8.40 -13.56 -18.38
N PRO A 93 8.54 -13.21 -19.67
CA PRO A 93 7.50 -13.48 -20.66
C PRO A 93 7.27 -14.99 -20.84
N TYR A 94 6.06 -15.35 -21.22
CA TYR A 94 5.74 -16.73 -21.58
C TYR A 94 6.35 -17.05 -22.94
N ARG A 95 7.06 -18.18 -23.04
CA ARG A 95 7.66 -18.64 -24.29
C ARG A 95 7.02 -19.96 -24.71
N TYR A 96 6.74 -20.09 -25.99
CA TYR A 96 6.22 -21.32 -26.57
C TYR A 96 6.74 -21.50 -28.00
N LYS A 97 6.69 -22.74 -28.51
CA LYS A 97 6.96 -23.02 -29.92
C LYS A 97 5.65 -22.97 -30.70
N ASP A 98 5.67 -22.26 -31.84
CA ASP A 98 4.55 -22.24 -32.74
C ASP A 98 4.47 -23.51 -33.59
N GLU A 99 3.48 -23.58 -34.49
CA GLU A 99 3.27 -24.73 -35.38
C GLU A 99 4.46 -25.02 -36.30
N ASN A 100 5.24 -24.01 -36.60
CA ASN A 100 6.44 -24.10 -37.46
C ASN A 100 7.71 -24.44 -36.66
N GLY A 101 7.61 -24.67 -35.34
CA GLY A 101 8.73 -24.96 -34.49
C GLY A 101 9.54 -23.74 -34.08
N ASN A 102 9.06 -22.53 -34.37
CA ASN A 102 9.73 -21.27 -34.01
C ASN A 102 9.34 -20.85 -32.60
N TRP A 103 10.32 -20.35 -31.83
CA TRP A 103 10.05 -19.80 -30.50
C TRP A 103 9.32 -18.47 -30.58
N GLN A 104 8.20 -18.39 -29.88
CA GLN A 104 7.39 -17.20 -29.73
C GLN A 104 7.39 -16.73 -28.27
N ARG A 105 7.11 -15.44 -28.07
CA ARG A 105 7.14 -14.79 -26.77
C ARG A 105 5.87 -13.97 -26.57
N ILE A 106 5.19 -14.17 -25.43
CA ILE A 106 4.04 -13.37 -25.03
C ILE A 106 4.41 -12.60 -23.76
N THR A 107 4.32 -11.27 -23.83
CA THR A 107 4.48 -10.41 -22.64
C THR A 107 3.25 -10.54 -21.76
N LYS A 108 3.45 -10.90 -20.49
CA LYS A 108 2.36 -11.02 -19.54
C LYS A 108 1.85 -9.65 -19.12
N THR A 109 0.54 -9.55 -18.92
CA THR A 109 -0.14 -8.35 -18.41
C THR A 109 -0.75 -8.66 -17.05
N LEU A 110 -1.29 -7.65 -16.34
CA LEU A 110 -1.97 -7.86 -15.07
C LEU A 110 -3.19 -8.79 -15.20
N GLU A 111 -3.77 -8.91 -16.39
CA GLU A 111 -4.88 -9.83 -16.67
C GLU A 111 -4.50 -11.31 -16.53
N TRP A 112 -3.21 -11.63 -16.49
CA TRP A 112 -2.71 -12.98 -16.20
C TRP A 112 -2.86 -13.35 -14.71
N LEU A 113 -3.14 -12.38 -13.84
CA LEU A 113 -3.40 -12.67 -12.43
C LEU A 113 -4.73 -13.38 -12.27
N TRP A 114 -4.72 -14.48 -11.55
CA TRP A 114 -5.93 -15.25 -11.25
C TRP A 114 -6.53 -14.91 -9.88
N LYS A 115 -5.84 -14.10 -9.11
CA LYS A 115 -6.28 -13.59 -7.80
C LYS A 115 -5.73 -12.18 -7.58
N PRO A 116 -6.38 -11.36 -6.75
CA PRO A 116 -5.86 -10.04 -6.43
C PRO A 116 -4.57 -10.12 -5.63
N VAL A 117 -3.78 -9.04 -5.66
CA VAL A 117 -2.64 -8.87 -4.77
C VAL A 117 -3.14 -8.85 -3.33
N PHE A 118 -2.47 -9.57 -2.45
CA PHE A 118 -2.88 -9.73 -1.06
C PHE A 118 -1.80 -9.23 -0.11
N PHE A 119 -2.19 -8.36 0.82
CA PHE A 119 -1.33 -7.86 1.89
C PHE A 119 -1.54 -8.73 3.13
N SER A 120 -0.53 -9.53 3.46
CA SER A 120 -0.61 -10.51 4.54
C SER A 120 -0.16 -9.98 5.90
N ARG A 121 0.63 -8.89 5.92
CA ARG A 121 1.20 -8.34 7.16
C ARG A 121 0.58 -6.98 7.49
N PRO A 122 0.29 -6.73 8.77
CA PRO A 122 -0.12 -5.39 9.21
C PRO A 122 0.98 -4.37 8.88
N GLN A 123 0.58 -3.23 8.34
CA GLN A 123 1.48 -2.15 7.96
C GLN A 123 0.73 -0.83 7.89
N ALA A 124 1.46 0.27 7.82
CA ALA A 124 0.91 1.57 7.49
C ALA A 124 2.00 2.43 6.84
N ASP A 125 1.64 3.15 5.78
CA ASP A 125 2.50 4.12 5.14
C ASP A 125 2.08 5.51 5.61
N LEU A 126 2.96 6.15 6.38
CA LEU A 126 2.68 7.41 7.06
C LEU A 126 3.40 8.55 6.33
N VAL A 127 2.71 9.69 6.22
CA VAL A 127 3.23 10.90 5.58
C VAL A 127 3.72 11.87 6.64
N ARG A 128 4.98 12.31 6.51
CA ARG A 128 5.60 13.27 7.43
C ARG A 128 4.81 14.57 7.48
N ASN A 129 4.69 15.13 8.68
CA ASN A 129 3.95 16.35 9.00
C ASN A 129 2.43 16.27 8.78
N ARG A 130 1.92 15.10 8.41
CA ARG A 130 0.48 14.81 8.35
C ARG A 130 0.12 13.69 9.32
N ASP A 131 0.66 12.49 9.09
CA ASP A 131 0.40 11.33 9.94
C ASP A 131 1.39 11.23 11.10
N TYR A 132 2.61 11.70 10.91
CA TYR A 132 3.61 11.70 11.96
C TYR A 132 4.50 12.94 11.88
N SER A 133 5.14 13.26 13.00
CA SER A 133 6.17 14.29 13.08
C SER A 133 7.15 13.97 14.19
N PHE A 134 8.38 14.45 14.04
CA PHE A 134 9.36 14.43 15.10
C PHE A 134 9.21 15.68 15.96
N VAL A 135 9.17 15.50 17.27
CA VAL A 135 9.08 16.59 18.26
C VAL A 135 10.22 16.45 19.28
N ASP A 136 10.38 17.44 20.15
CA ASP A 136 11.43 17.45 21.19
C ASP A 136 12.82 17.17 20.59
N SER A 137 13.21 17.99 19.60
CA SER A 137 14.51 17.88 18.90
C SER A 137 14.74 16.50 18.25
N GLY A 138 13.68 15.85 17.82
CA GLY A 138 13.74 14.55 17.14
C GLY A 138 13.79 13.34 18.06
N GLN A 139 13.65 13.54 19.36
CA GLN A 139 13.68 12.44 20.34
C GLN A 139 12.33 11.77 20.54
N VAL A 140 11.24 12.43 20.20
CA VAL A 140 9.89 11.93 20.36
C VAL A 140 9.20 11.90 19.00
N LEU A 141 8.51 10.81 18.72
CA LEU A 141 7.72 10.62 17.52
C LEU A 141 6.24 10.77 17.85
N SER A 142 5.58 11.74 17.19
CA SER A 142 4.15 11.96 17.31
C SER A 142 3.46 11.31 16.11
N ILE A 143 2.56 10.34 16.36
CA ILE A 143 1.93 9.53 15.31
C ILE A 143 0.41 9.59 15.44
N ASN A 144 -0.28 9.80 14.29
CA ASN A 144 -1.72 9.62 14.21
C ASN A 144 -2.08 8.13 14.32
N THR A 145 -3.12 7.85 15.07
CA THR A 145 -3.76 6.53 15.11
C THR A 145 -5.17 6.62 14.53
N LEU A 146 -5.98 5.60 14.65
CA LEU A 146 -7.39 5.67 14.28
C LEU A 146 -8.17 6.63 15.18
N GLY A 147 -7.71 6.80 16.41
CA GLY A 147 -8.25 7.73 17.39
C GLY A 147 -7.38 8.95 17.62
N LYS A 148 -6.84 9.07 18.81
CA LYS A 148 -5.98 10.20 19.23
C LYS A 148 -4.57 10.06 18.65
N ARG A 149 -3.95 11.22 18.42
CA ARG A 149 -2.52 11.28 18.13
C ARG A 149 -1.72 10.88 19.36
N THR A 150 -0.72 10.05 19.21
CA THR A 150 0.09 9.55 20.32
C THR A 150 1.56 9.89 20.16
N LYS A 151 2.26 10.05 21.27
CA LYS A 151 3.70 10.35 21.32
C LYS A 151 4.47 9.17 21.93
N CYS A 152 5.57 8.80 21.30
CA CYS A 152 6.45 7.72 21.74
C CYS A 152 7.93 8.02 21.43
#